data_4de036c4e62ebd58426f37e5d9203e10
#
_entry.id   4de036c4e62ebd58426f37e5d9203e10
#
_cell.length_a   1.000
_cell.length_b   1.000
_cell.length_c   1.000
_cell.angle_alpha   90.00
_cell.angle_beta   90.00
_cell.angle_gamma   90.00
#
_symmetry.space_group_name_H-M   'P 1'
#
loop_
_entity.id
_entity.type
_entity.pdbx_description
1 polymer ?
#
loop_
_entity_poly.entity_id
_entity_poly.type
_entity_poly.pdbx_seq_one_letter_code
_entity_poly.pdbx_strand_id
1 'polypeptide(L)'
;MHTTTTLLPTCDIACEEDEPSPDGMYGPAHWLDDRGISALLAPYLCDGWDLGDYARFADLTGLDARRLSTLLPKDARDDRQNNAPRIIDLLRAATRIDGLTLEGYVIRAPRRDERVSIDTVLDPESAIIAHTGAPIDEDRYPSFQHWLTLSSVLGLGEEAIPPDEMRVLVRDGSSTRWWWAWWD
;
A
#
# COMPACT_ATOMS: atom_id res chain seq x y z
N MET A 1 16.89 -43.41 64.60
CA MET A 1 16.15 -42.26 64.09
C MET A 1 16.58 -42.07 62.66
N HIS A 2 15.78 -42.49 61.66
CA HIS A 2 16.03 -42.34 60.24
C HIS A 2 15.21 -41.16 59.75
N THR A 3 15.87 -40.12 59.30
CA THR A 3 15.23 -38.93 58.71
C THR A 3 15.11 -39.18 57.20
N THR A 4 13.90 -39.39 56.71
CA THR A 4 13.61 -39.54 55.30
C THR A 4 13.41 -38.13 54.68
N THR A 5 14.35 -37.70 53.86
CA THR A 5 14.22 -36.45 53.07
C THR A 5 13.40 -36.76 51.82
N THR A 6 12.18 -36.25 51.76
CA THR A 6 11.32 -36.30 50.58
C THR A 6 11.76 -35.20 49.62
N LEU A 7 12.30 -35.59 48.45
CA LEU A 7 12.55 -34.66 47.32
C LEU A 7 11.21 -34.37 46.64
N LEU A 8 10.85 -33.10 46.56
CA LEU A 8 9.72 -32.64 45.77
C LEU A 8 10.09 -32.74 44.28
N PRO A 9 9.16 -33.13 43.42
CA PRO A 9 9.40 -33.14 41.98
C PRO A 9 9.54 -31.68 41.47
N THR A 10 10.65 -31.39 40.81
CA THR A 10 10.82 -30.20 39.99
C THR A 10 9.83 -30.28 38.86
N CYS A 11 8.88 -29.37 38.83
CA CYS A 11 7.99 -29.14 37.69
C CYS A 11 8.81 -28.44 36.59
N ASP A 12 9.36 -29.22 35.67
CA ASP A 12 9.86 -28.70 34.40
C ASP A 12 8.63 -28.28 33.59
N ILE A 13 8.24 -27.00 33.77
CA ILE A 13 7.39 -26.33 32.82
C ILE A 13 8.29 -26.10 31.60
N ALA A 14 8.31 -27.02 30.66
CA ALA A 14 8.72 -26.74 29.31
C ALA A 14 7.83 -25.60 28.83
N CYS A 15 8.40 -24.39 28.72
CA CYS A 15 7.80 -23.35 27.90
C CYS A 15 7.75 -23.96 26.49
N GLU A 16 6.57 -24.39 26.05
CA GLU A 16 6.31 -24.58 24.64
C GLU A 16 6.58 -23.20 24.02
N GLU A 17 7.75 -23.04 23.43
CA GLU A 17 7.99 -21.96 22.52
C GLU A 17 6.93 -22.15 21.43
N ASP A 18 5.93 -21.24 21.40
CA ASP A 18 4.95 -21.16 20.34
C ASP A 18 5.73 -21.14 19.03
N GLU A 19 5.75 -22.28 18.32
CA GLU A 19 6.25 -22.30 16.96
C GLU A 19 5.48 -21.23 16.20
N PRO A 20 6.20 -20.27 15.57
CA PRO A 20 5.55 -19.20 14.89
C PRO A 20 4.57 -19.75 13.85
N SER A 21 3.29 -19.38 13.99
CA SER A 21 2.28 -19.69 12.97
C SER A 21 2.87 -19.44 11.58
N PRO A 22 2.82 -20.40 10.64
CA PRO A 22 3.34 -20.22 9.29
C PRO A 22 2.57 -19.17 8.50
N ASP A 23 1.46 -18.67 9.02
CA ASP A 23 0.58 -17.73 8.37
C ASP A 23 1.02 -16.30 8.63
N GLY A 24 1.23 -15.54 7.55
CA GLY A 24 1.44 -14.11 7.57
C GLY A 24 0.11 -13.35 7.64
N MET A 25 0.19 -12.01 7.51
CA MET A 25 -0.95 -11.10 7.67
C MET A 25 -2.12 -11.40 6.72
N TYR A 26 -1.83 -11.80 5.47
CA TYR A 26 -2.85 -12.02 4.42
C TYR A 26 -2.73 -13.39 3.74
N GLY A 27 -1.90 -14.26 4.24
CA GLY A 27 -1.69 -15.60 3.68
C GLY A 27 -0.44 -16.28 4.24
N PRO A 28 -0.14 -17.50 3.76
CA PRO A 28 1.07 -18.21 4.17
C PRO A 28 2.32 -17.41 3.77
N ALA A 29 3.43 -17.64 4.49
CA ALA A 29 4.71 -17.01 4.12
C ALA A 29 5.04 -17.21 2.64
N HIS A 30 5.61 -16.19 1.99
CA HIS A 30 5.91 -16.13 0.55
C HIS A 30 4.70 -15.97 -0.39
N TRP A 31 3.52 -15.62 0.14
CA TRP A 31 2.32 -15.48 -0.69
C TRP A 31 2.45 -14.43 -1.81
N LEU A 32 3.30 -13.39 -1.64
CA LEU A 32 3.58 -12.40 -2.69
C LEU A 32 4.28 -13.05 -3.89
N ASP A 33 5.27 -13.89 -3.62
CA ASP A 33 6.02 -14.60 -4.66
C ASP A 33 5.16 -15.69 -5.32
N ASP A 34 4.46 -16.48 -4.52
CA ASP A 34 3.60 -17.57 -4.98
C ASP A 34 2.46 -17.09 -5.87
N ARG A 35 1.97 -15.87 -5.64
CA ARG A 35 0.95 -15.23 -6.47
C ARG A 35 1.51 -14.42 -7.64
N GLY A 36 2.84 -14.33 -7.77
CA GLY A 36 3.50 -13.58 -8.83
C GLY A 36 3.47 -12.06 -8.64
N ILE A 37 3.12 -11.57 -7.44
CA ILE A 37 3.02 -10.13 -7.14
C ILE A 37 4.40 -9.48 -7.16
N SER A 38 5.41 -10.13 -6.57
CA SER A 38 6.79 -9.62 -6.60
C SER A 38 7.32 -9.47 -8.03
N ALA A 39 7.01 -10.43 -8.90
CA ALA A 39 7.38 -10.36 -10.31
C ALA A 39 6.63 -9.24 -11.06
N LEU A 40 5.34 -9.02 -10.74
CA LEU A 40 4.55 -7.93 -11.31
C LEU A 40 5.11 -6.56 -10.91
N LEU A 41 5.51 -6.39 -9.65
CA LEU A 41 6.00 -5.12 -9.10
C LEU A 41 7.47 -4.85 -9.43
N ALA A 42 8.26 -5.86 -9.81
CA ALA A 42 9.69 -5.73 -10.08
C ALA A 42 10.07 -4.56 -11.02
N PRO A 43 9.34 -4.29 -12.13
CA PRO A 43 9.66 -3.16 -13.01
C PRO A 43 9.42 -1.77 -12.38
N TYR A 44 8.68 -1.69 -11.29
CA TYR A 44 8.26 -0.48 -10.60
C TYR A 44 9.11 -0.17 -9.37
N LEU A 45 10.01 -1.07 -8.96
CA LEU A 45 10.83 -0.89 -7.77
C LEU A 45 11.85 0.24 -7.98
N CYS A 46 11.90 1.20 -7.04
CA CYS A 46 12.78 2.37 -7.13
C CYS A 46 14.25 1.97 -6.98
N ASP A 47 14.56 1.10 -6.02
CA ASP A 47 15.93 0.69 -5.67
C ASP A 47 16.10 -0.85 -5.74
N GLY A 48 15.21 -1.53 -6.47
CA GLY A 48 15.15 -2.98 -6.49
C GLY A 48 14.86 -3.57 -5.11
N TRP A 49 15.37 -4.80 -4.87
CA TRP A 49 15.27 -5.48 -3.58
C TRP A 49 16.52 -5.30 -2.71
N ASP A 50 17.26 -4.21 -2.88
CA ASP A 50 18.56 -3.98 -2.21
C ASP A 50 18.42 -3.89 -0.68
N LEU A 51 17.24 -3.53 -0.18
CA LEU A 51 16.92 -3.53 1.24
C LEU A 51 16.40 -4.88 1.77
N GLY A 52 16.57 -5.96 0.99
CA GLY A 52 16.21 -7.32 1.41
C GLY A 52 14.71 -7.59 1.35
N ASP A 53 14.00 -7.39 2.45
CA ASP A 53 12.57 -7.72 2.60
C ASP A 53 11.61 -6.52 2.42
N TYR A 54 12.14 -5.34 2.11
CA TYR A 54 11.40 -4.10 1.88
C TYR A 54 11.84 -3.44 0.58
N ALA A 55 10.90 -2.92 -0.20
CA ALA A 55 11.19 -2.09 -1.36
C ALA A 55 10.07 -1.07 -1.60
N ARG A 56 10.44 0.15 -2.04
CA ARG A 56 9.50 1.14 -2.57
C ARG A 56 9.24 0.86 -4.05
N PHE A 57 8.00 1.10 -4.48
CA PHE A 57 7.65 1.13 -5.90
C PHE A 57 6.98 2.45 -6.26
N ALA A 58 7.12 2.85 -7.53
CA ALA A 58 6.52 4.04 -8.08
C ALA A 58 5.98 3.78 -9.49
N ASP A 59 5.12 4.69 -9.96
CA ASP A 59 4.60 4.70 -11.33
C ASP A 59 3.74 3.49 -11.72
N LEU A 60 3.15 2.78 -10.76
CA LEU A 60 2.22 1.71 -11.06
C LEU A 60 0.96 2.26 -11.73
N THR A 61 0.66 1.84 -12.96
CA THR A 61 -0.45 2.34 -13.77
C THR A 61 -1.44 1.27 -14.20
N GLY A 62 -2.54 1.72 -14.71
CA GLY A 62 -3.64 1.07 -15.43
C GLY A 62 -3.65 -0.46 -15.50
N LEU A 63 -2.95 -1.04 -16.48
CA LEU A 63 -3.01 -2.47 -16.74
C LEU A 63 -2.43 -3.31 -15.59
N ASP A 64 -1.31 -2.88 -15.02
CA ASP A 64 -0.66 -3.65 -13.96
C ASP A 64 -1.32 -3.39 -12.60
N ALA A 65 -1.92 -2.21 -12.38
CA ALA A 65 -2.84 -1.99 -11.25
C ALA A 65 -4.05 -2.95 -11.32
N ARG A 66 -4.62 -3.15 -12.51
CA ARG A 66 -5.69 -4.14 -12.72
C ARG A 66 -5.22 -5.57 -12.43
N ARG A 67 -4.04 -5.95 -12.91
CA ARG A 67 -3.47 -7.28 -12.61
C ARG A 67 -3.23 -7.46 -11.11
N LEU A 68 -2.63 -6.46 -10.46
CA LEU A 68 -2.40 -6.49 -9.02
C LEU A 68 -3.71 -6.71 -8.26
N SER A 69 -4.79 -6.03 -8.66
CA SER A 69 -6.10 -6.19 -8.02
C SER A 69 -6.67 -7.61 -8.09
N THR A 70 -6.27 -8.40 -9.09
CA THR A 70 -6.70 -9.81 -9.20
C THR A 70 -5.80 -10.78 -8.43
N LEU A 71 -4.54 -10.43 -8.24
CA LEU A 71 -3.56 -11.26 -7.55
C LEU A 71 -3.64 -11.13 -6.02
N LEU A 72 -3.98 -9.94 -5.52
CA LEU A 72 -4.09 -9.69 -4.08
C LEU A 72 -5.22 -10.52 -3.44
N PRO A 73 -4.99 -11.13 -2.26
CA PRO A 73 -6.05 -11.71 -1.44
C PRO A 73 -7.13 -10.68 -1.11
N LYS A 74 -8.36 -11.15 -0.83
CA LYS A 74 -9.48 -10.26 -0.50
C LYS A 74 -9.14 -9.31 0.66
N ASP A 75 -8.60 -9.85 1.74
CA ASP A 75 -8.31 -9.08 2.95
C ASP A 75 -7.22 -8.03 2.71
N ALA A 76 -6.18 -8.35 1.93
CA ALA A 76 -5.16 -7.38 1.51
C ALA A 76 -5.73 -6.28 0.60
N ARG A 77 -6.70 -6.60 -0.27
CA ARG A 77 -7.35 -5.60 -1.14
C ARG A 77 -8.24 -4.63 -0.38
N ASP A 78 -8.93 -5.15 0.64
CA ASP A 78 -9.91 -4.39 1.42
C ASP A 78 -9.23 -3.59 2.55
N ASP A 79 -7.94 -3.83 2.77
CA ASP A 79 -7.17 -3.16 3.81
C ASP A 79 -6.82 -1.71 3.46
N ARG A 80 -6.54 -0.94 4.53
CA ARG A 80 -6.13 0.45 4.50
C ARG A 80 -4.80 0.56 5.23
N GLN A 81 -3.82 1.12 4.57
CA GLN A 81 -2.53 1.41 5.20
C GLN A 81 -2.48 2.90 5.57
N ASN A 82 -2.08 3.20 6.81
CA ASN A 82 -1.87 4.58 7.25
C ASN A 82 -3.07 5.51 6.94
N ASN A 83 -4.28 5.06 7.19
CA ASN A 83 -5.52 5.79 6.84
C ASN A 83 -5.73 6.07 5.34
N ALA A 84 -4.90 5.57 4.44
CA ALA A 84 -5.13 5.67 3.01
C ALA A 84 -6.48 5.04 2.61
N PRO A 85 -7.03 5.37 1.44
CA PRO A 85 -8.15 4.63 0.88
C PRO A 85 -7.83 3.15 0.74
N ARG A 86 -8.86 2.29 0.69
CA ARG A 86 -8.63 0.85 0.48
C ARG A 86 -7.80 0.62 -0.79
N ILE A 87 -6.88 -0.33 -0.71
CA ILE A 87 -6.02 -0.68 -1.84
C ILE A 87 -6.84 -0.93 -3.11
N ILE A 88 -7.97 -1.63 -2.98
CA ILE A 88 -8.84 -1.93 -4.14
C ILE A 88 -9.41 -0.67 -4.80
N ASP A 89 -9.74 0.37 -4.03
CA ASP A 89 -10.31 1.59 -4.57
C ASP A 89 -9.26 2.39 -5.34
N LEU A 90 -8.03 2.45 -4.83
CA LEU A 90 -6.89 3.06 -5.53
C LEU A 90 -6.54 2.31 -6.82
N LEU A 91 -6.50 0.98 -6.78
CA LEU A 91 -6.23 0.16 -7.97
C LEU A 91 -7.33 0.32 -9.04
N ARG A 92 -8.61 0.45 -8.63
CA ARG A 92 -9.72 0.75 -9.55
C ARG A 92 -9.59 2.13 -10.16
N ALA A 93 -9.21 3.14 -9.37
CA ALA A 93 -8.96 4.49 -9.87
C ALA A 93 -7.86 4.47 -10.93
N ALA A 94 -6.70 3.87 -10.66
CA ALA A 94 -5.61 3.76 -11.62
C ALA A 94 -5.99 2.98 -12.89
N THR A 95 -6.88 1.99 -12.78
CA THR A 95 -7.38 1.25 -13.96
C THR A 95 -8.30 2.09 -14.84
N ARG A 96 -9.02 3.05 -14.26
CA ARG A 96 -10.05 3.86 -14.91
C ARG A 96 -9.52 5.20 -15.44
N ILE A 97 -8.57 5.79 -14.72
CA ILE A 97 -8.07 7.14 -15.01
C ILE A 97 -6.75 7.02 -15.76
N ASP A 98 -6.75 7.50 -17.01
CA ASP A 98 -5.54 7.50 -17.83
C ASP A 98 -4.48 8.45 -17.26
N GLY A 99 -3.25 7.95 -17.14
CA GLY A 99 -2.12 8.69 -16.58
C GLY A 99 -2.06 8.77 -15.06
N LEU A 100 -3.05 8.27 -14.32
CA LEU A 100 -2.96 8.16 -12.86
C LEU A 100 -1.92 7.11 -12.49
N THR A 101 -1.03 7.46 -11.55
CA THR A 101 -0.02 6.55 -11.03
C THR A 101 -0.15 6.36 -9.53
N LEU A 102 0.22 5.18 -9.08
CA LEU A 102 0.24 4.79 -7.67
C LEU A 102 1.67 4.50 -7.24
N GLU A 103 1.99 4.91 -6.01
CA GLU A 103 3.26 4.59 -5.37
C GLU A 103 3.00 3.96 -4.01
N GLY A 104 4.01 3.27 -3.50
CA GLY A 104 3.88 2.60 -2.21
C GLY A 104 5.10 1.77 -1.89
N TYR A 105 4.90 0.72 -1.10
CA TYR A 105 5.96 -0.20 -0.74
C TYR A 105 5.45 -1.64 -0.70
N VAL A 106 6.40 -2.54 -0.76
CA VAL A 106 6.15 -3.96 -0.61
C VAL A 106 7.07 -4.52 0.47
N ILE A 107 6.50 -5.35 1.34
CA ILE A 107 7.20 -6.12 2.36
C ILE A 107 7.01 -7.58 2.02
N ARG A 108 8.13 -8.32 1.89
CA ARG A 108 8.12 -9.74 1.54
C ARG A 108 8.67 -10.61 2.67
N ALA A 109 8.56 -11.91 2.47
CA ALA A 109 9.21 -12.88 3.34
C ALA A 109 10.73 -12.61 3.47
N PRO A 110 11.33 -12.89 4.64
CA PRO A 110 10.77 -13.69 5.74
C PRO A 110 9.91 -12.93 6.75
N ARG A 111 9.53 -11.68 6.47
CA ARG A 111 8.68 -10.91 7.37
C ARG A 111 7.27 -11.48 7.42
N ARG A 112 6.67 -11.51 8.62
CA ARG A 112 5.31 -11.99 8.81
C ARG A 112 4.23 -10.98 8.41
N ASP A 113 4.60 -9.70 8.36
CA ASP A 113 3.77 -8.61 7.89
C ASP A 113 3.89 -8.39 6.37
N GLU A 114 4.13 -9.49 5.64
CA GLU A 114 4.20 -9.52 4.19
C GLU A 114 2.97 -8.88 3.56
N ARG A 115 3.19 -7.80 2.77
CA ARG A 115 2.11 -7.00 2.20
C ARG A 115 2.53 -6.12 1.04
N VAL A 116 1.55 -5.66 0.29
CA VAL A 116 1.64 -4.49 -0.59
C VAL A 116 0.90 -3.34 0.09
N SER A 117 1.51 -2.17 0.15
CA SER A 117 0.88 -0.93 0.61
C SER A 117 0.88 0.09 -0.51
N ILE A 118 -0.21 0.83 -0.66
CA ILE A 118 -0.32 1.96 -1.56
C ILE A 118 -0.60 3.19 -0.68
N ASP A 119 0.38 4.07 -0.59
CA ASP A 119 0.37 5.25 0.27
C ASP A 119 0.35 6.57 -0.51
N THR A 120 0.49 6.51 -1.83
CA THR A 120 0.65 7.69 -2.67
C THR A 120 -0.13 7.57 -3.98
N VAL A 121 -0.78 8.66 -4.35
CA VAL A 121 -1.49 8.83 -5.63
C VAL A 121 -0.95 10.06 -6.34
N LEU A 122 -0.66 9.92 -7.64
CA LEU A 122 -0.42 11.05 -8.53
C LEU A 122 -1.55 11.10 -9.59
N ASP A 123 -2.42 12.09 -9.47
CA ASP A 123 -3.55 12.28 -10.37
C ASP A 123 -3.22 13.37 -11.40
N PRO A 124 -3.21 13.05 -12.71
CA PRO A 124 -2.79 14.00 -13.74
C PRO A 124 -3.81 15.13 -13.90
N GLU A 125 -3.33 16.34 -14.20
CA GLU A 125 -4.17 17.50 -14.45
C GLU A 125 -5.24 17.25 -15.53
N SER A 126 -4.95 16.40 -16.52
CA SER A 126 -5.92 16.03 -17.56
C SER A 126 -7.17 15.37 -16.98
N ALA A 127 -7.02 14.51 -15.96
CA ALA A 127 -8.16 13.88 -15.28
C ALA A 127 -8.93 14.91 -14.42
N ILE A 128 -8.20 15.81 -13.76
CA ILE A 128 -8.83 16.90 -12.99
C ILE A 128 -9.65 17.80 -13.89
N ILE A 129 -9.09 18.23 -15.05
CA ILE A 129 -9.81 19.05 -16.03
C ILE A 129 -11.04 18.31 -16.56
N ALA A 130 -10.90 17.04 -16.88
CA ALA A 130 -12.02 16.23 -17.37
C ALA A 130 -13.17 16.14 -16.37
N HIS A 131 -12.87 16.16 -15.08
CA HIS A 131 -13.86 16.07 -14.01
C HIS A 131 -14.45 17.43 -13.62
N THR A 132 -13.60 18.48 -13.51
CA THR A 132 -13.97 19.79 -12.95
C THR A 132 -14.23 20.85 -14.01
N GLY A 133 -13.71 20.67 -15.23
CA GLY A 133 -13.67 21.68 -16.29
C GLY A 133 -12.59 22.76 -16.08
N ALA A 134 -11.75 22.63 -15.05
CA ALA A 134 -10.74 23.63 -14.70
C ALA A 134 -9.35 22.99 -14.45
N PRO A 135 -8.26 23.67 -14.81
CA PRO A 135 -6.90 23.20 -14.52
C PRO A 135 -6.59 23.29 -13.01
N ILE A 136 -5.49 22.64 -12.62
CA ILE A 136 -4.94 22.76 -11.27
C ILE A 136 -4.45 24.21 -11.07
N ASP A 137 -4.85 24.84 -9.96
CA ASP A 137 -4.38 26.16 -9.56
C ASP A 137 -3.00 26.04 -8.92
N GLU A 138 -1.96 26.59 -9.58
CA GLU A 138 -0.58 26.52 -9.11
C GLU A 138 -0.30 27.37 -7.87
N ASP A 139 -1.05 28.47 -7.71
CA ASP A 139 -0.77 29.47 -6.69
C ASP A 139 -1.40 29.13 -5.33
N ARG A 140 -2.11 28.00 -5.24
CA ARG A 140 -2.83 27.62 -4.03
C ARG A 140 -2.30 26.33 -3.42
N TYR A 141 -2.03 26.39 -2.12
CA TYR A 141 -1.91 25.16 -1.34
C TYR A 141 -3.22 24.37 -1.43
N PRO A 142 -3.16 23.07 -1.71
CA PRO A 142 -4.34 22.22 -1.71
C PRO A 142 -5.09 22.35 -0.40
N SER A 143 -6.40 22.62 -0.50
CA SER A 143 -7.32 22.77 0.63
C SER A 143 -8.17 21.52 0.76
N PHE A 144 -8.99 21.46 1.82
CA PHE A 144 -9.98 20.40 1.96
C PHE A 144 -10.94 20.31 0.75
N GLN A 145 -11.24 21.42 0.08
CA GLN A 145 -12.05 21.41 -1.13
C GLN A 145 -11.34 20.70 -2.30
N HIS A 146 -10.02 20.82 -2.40
CA HIS A 146 -9.22 20.07 -3.41
C HIS A 146 -9.24 18.59 -3.10
N TRP A 147 -9.16 18.20 -1.82
CA TRP A 147 -9.34 16.82 -1.41
C TRP A 147 -10.71 16.27 -1.82
N LEU A 148 -11.80 17.00 -1.59
CA LEU A 148 -13.14 16.56 -2.03
C LEU A 148 -13.20 16.35 -3.54
N THR A 149 -12.55 17.24 -4.31
CA THR A 149 -12.42 17.06 -5.76
C THR A 149 -11.62 15.83 -6.11
N LEU A 150 -10.44 15.65 -5.55
CA LEU A 150 -9.59 14.46 -5.76
C LEU A 150 -10.34 13.17 -5.39
N SER A 151 -10.95 13.14 -4.21
CA SER A 151 -11.75 12.00 -3.76
C SER A 151 -12.86 11.63 -4.73
N SER A 152 -13.54 12.63 -5.29
CA SER A 152 -14.58 12.46 -6.32
C SER A 152 -14.00 11.92 -7.63
N VAL A 153 -12.86 12.47 -8.11
CA VAL A 153 -12.15 11.98 -9.30
C VAL A 153 -11.75 10.52 -9.13
N LEU A 154 -11.17 10.20 -7.98
CA LEU A 154 -10.75 8.83 -7.65
C LEU A 154 -11.94 7.87 -7.40
N GLY A 155 -13.15 8.40 -7.23
CA GLY A 155 -14.35 7.60 -6.94
C GLY A 155 -14.30 6.93 -5.57
N LEU A 156 -13.73 7.62 -4.57
CA LEU A 156 -13.63 7.14 -3.20
C LEU A 156 -14.96 7.32 -2.46
N GLY A 157 -15.23 6.42 -1.52
CA GLY A 157 -16.40 6.52 -0.64
C GLY A 157 -16.29 7.63 0.41
N GLU A 158 -17.42 7.94 1.06
CA GLU A 158 -17.48 8.96 2.12
C GLU A 158 -16.59 8.67 3.32
N GLU A 159 -16.21 7.40 3.50
CA GLU A 159 -15.29 6.95 4.55
C GLU A 159 -13.82 7.21 4.25
N ALA A 160 -13.48 7.73 3.06
CA ALA A 160 -12.10 8.04 2.71
C ALA A 160 -11.60 9.26 3.50
N ILE A 161 -10.44 9.09 4.12
CA ILE A 161 -9.80 10.11 4.95
C ILE A 161 -8.89 10.97 4.07
N PRO A 162 -8.84 12.29 4.28
CA PRO A 162 -7.88 13.16 3.57
C PRO A 162 -6.44 12.68 3.74
N PRO A 163 -5.58 12.91 2.73
CA PRO A 163 -4.16 12.63 2.85
C PRO A 163 -3.52 13.52 3.92
N ASP A 164 -2.43 13.03 4.51
CA ASP A 164 -1.60 13.81 5.43
C ASP A 164 -0.91 14.96 4.69
N GLU A 165 -0.58 14.73 3.43
CA GLU A 165 -0.01 15.75 2.58
C GLU A 165 -0.60 15.71 1.17
N MET A 166 -0.86 16.90 0.62
CA MET A 166 -1.29 17.08 -0.76
C MET A 166 -0.52 18.24 -1.40
N ARG A 167 0.00 18.04 -2.62
CA ARG A 167 0.80 19.03 -3.34
C ARG A 167 0.51 18.98 -4.83
N VAL A 168 0.84 20.08 -5.52
CA VAL A 168 0.97 20.09 -6.96
C VAL A 168 2.43 19.77 -7.32
N LEU A 169 2.63 18.74 -8.13
CA LEU A 169 3.95 18.37 -8.64
C LEU A 169 4.05 18.56 -10.14
N VAL A 170 5.25 18.95 -10.58
CA VAL A 170 5.68 18.91 -11.97
C VAL A 170 6.89 17.98 -12.03
N ARG A 171 6.83 16.93 -12.83
CA ARG A 171 7.97 16.03 -13.00
C ARG A 171 8.98 16.62 -13.97
N ASP A 172 10.26 16.36 -13.72
CA ASP A 172 11.36 16.84 -14.57
C ASP A 172 11.15 16.48 -16.04
N GLY A 173 11.30 17.49 -16.90
CA GLY A 173 11.13 17.34 -18.35
C GLY A 173 9.68 17.26 -18.84
N SER A 174 8.70 17.41 -17.96
CA SER A 174 7.27 17.45 -18.29
C SER A 174 6.68 18.83 -18.03
N SER A 175 5.71 19.25 -18.86
CA SER A 175 4.83 20.40 -18.57
C SER A 175 3.54 19.97 -17.86
N THR A 176 3.34 18.68 -17.70
CA THR A 176 2.15 18.12 -17.04
C THR A 176 2.26 18.30 -15.54
N ARG A 177 1.16 18.69 -14.93
CA ARG A 177 1.00 18.82 -13.49
C ARG A 177 0.24 17.61 -12.95
N TRP A 178 0.51 17.28 -11.70
CA TRP A 178 -0.20 16.25 -10.96
C TRP A 178 -0.59 16.76 -9.59
N TRP A 179 -1.73 16.31 -9.07
CA TRP A 179 -1.96 16.29 -7.66
C TRP A 179 -1.30 15.06 -7.07
N TRP A 180 -0.34 15.28 -6.20
CA TRP A 180 0.30 14.27 -5.39
C TRP A 180 -0.37 14.28 -4.02
N ALA A 181 -0.89 13.13 -3.61
CA ALA A 181 -1.53 12.92 -2.33
C ALA A 181 -0.87 11.74 -1.63
N TRP A 182 -0.50 11.93 -0.36
CA TRP A 182 0.24 10.95 0.42
C TRP A 182 -0.36 10.76 1.80
N TRP A 183 -0.40 9.51 2.27
CA TRP A 183 -0.87 9.07 3.57
C TRP A 183 0.25 8.40 4.32
N ASP A 184 0.53 8.82 5.61
CA ASP A 184 1.53 8.25 6.50
C ASP A 184 0.92 7.33 7.56
#